data_dd6267489b1258d1a3eb729a919cd8f2
#
_entry.id   dd6267489b1258d1a3eb729a919cd8f2
#
_cell.length_a   1.000
_cell.length_b   1.000
_cell.length_c   1.000
_cell.angle_alpha   90.00
_cell.angle_beta   90.00
_cell.angle_gamma   90.00
#
_symmetry.space_group_name_H-M   'P 1'
#
loop_
_entity.id
_entity.type
_entity.pdbx_description
1 polymer ?
#
loop_
_entity_poly.entity_id
_entity_poly.type
_entity_poly.pdbx_seq_one_letter_code
_entity_poly.pdbx_strand_id
1 'polypeptide(L)'
;MATATAISDASNAVVVPVVPAPELVQATIPGSDITVGHALTSEAAIIAKIGADTFTATFGFSVSAEDLDMFLAETYSETNVLADMQDPAVQTWAARDTSGKVLGLVQLVRGLSEPCVPGDPTTHAELRRLYVETTAHGRGIGSKLIAAVEEQARAEGFKQLWLTVWEHNPKAERLYLRLGYRKYGDVDFITGTCVQTDHVLSKAL
;
A
#
# COMPACT_ATOMS: atom_id res chain seq x y z
N MET A 1 27.94 -15.12 0.43
CA MET A 1 26.63 -15.66 0.08
C MET A 1 25.75 -15.41 1.29
N ALA A 2 24.99 -14.34 1.26
CA ALA A 2 23.97 -14.06 2.27
C ALA A 2 22.69 -13.74 1.48
N THR A 3 21.77 -14.67 1.52
CA THR A 3 20.42 -14.53 0.96
C THR A 3 19.63 -13.57 1.86
N ALA A 4 19.30 -12.40 1.33
CA ALA A 4 18.34 -11.51 1.94
C ALA A 4 16.95 -12.16 1.76
N THR A 5 16.49 -12.83 2.80
CA THR A 5 15.15 -13.40 2.85
C THR A 5 14.29 -12.46 3.66
N ALA A 6 13.62 -11.55 2.98
CA ALA A 6 12.41 -10.94 3.51
C ALA A 6 11.28 -11.97 3.31
N ILE A 7 11.34 -13.07 4.02
CA ILE A 7 10.28 -14.07 4.07
C ILE A 7 9.72 -14.02 5.50
N SER A 8 8.61 -13.32 5.67
CA SER A 8 7.65 -13.71 6.68
C SER A 8 7.23 -15.15 6.34
N ASP A 9 7.56 -16.08 7.23
CA ASP A 9 7.27 -17.51 7.07
C ASP A 9 5.75 -17.72 6.98
N ALA A 10 5.26 -17.94 5.76
CA ALA A 10 3.85 -18.15 5.47
C ALA A 10 3.48 -19.64 5.69
N SER A 11 3.62 -20.13 6.93
CA SER A 11 3.14 -21.47 7.26
C SER A 11 1.94 -21.44 8.21
N ASN A 12 0.90 -20.67 7.84
CA ASN A 12 -0.48 -20.88 8.31
C ASN A 12 -1.46 -20.05 7.46
N ALA A 13 -1.46 -20.31 6.15
CA ALA A 13 -2.43 -19.69 5.25
C ALA A 13 -3.83 -20.22 5.57
N VAL A 14 -4.63 -19.42 6.24
CA VAL A 14 -6.08 -19.62 6.31
C VAL A 14 -6.63 -19.31 4.92
N VAL A 15 -7.15 -20.34 4.24
CA VAL A 15 -7.81 -20.19 2.93
C VAL A 15 -9.10 -19.40 3.16
N VAL A 16 -9.08 -18.13 2.81
CA VAL A 16 -10.27 -17.29 2.77
C VAL A 16 -10.96 -17.51 1.42
N PRO A 17 -12.28 -17.77 1.36
CA PRO A 17 -12.98 -17.97 0.10
C PRO A 17 -12.86 -16.72 -0.77
N VAL A 18 -12.38 -16.91 -2.01
CA VAL A 18 -12.27 -15.85 -3.01
C VAL A 18 -13.68 -15.48 -3.45
N VAL A 19 -14.16 -14.32 -3.01
CA VAL A 19 -15.36 -13.69 -3.55
C VAL A 19 -14.96 -13.10 -4.91
N PRO A 20 -15.69 -13.40 -6.02
CA PRO A 20 -15.38 -12.78 -7.31
C PRO A 20 -15.44 -11.26 -7.19
N ALA A 21 -14.44 -10.59 -7.77
CA ALA A 21 -14.35 -9.14 -7.75
C ALA A 21 -15.62 -8.53 -8.33
N PRO A 22 -16.30 -7.60 -7.63
CA PRO A 22 -17.40 -6.87 -8.19
C PRO A 22 -16.93 -6.01 -9.34
N GLU A 23 -17.76 -5.89 -10.37
CA GLU A 23 -17.55 -5.02 -11.54
C GLU A 23 -17.13 -3.61 -11.12
N LEU A 24 -16.25 -3.03 -11.95
CA LEU A 24 -15.65 -1.70 -11.82
C LEU A 24 -16.58 -0.66 -11.18
N VAL A 25 -16.47 -0.44 -9.89
CA VAL A 25 -17.10 0.72 -9.24
C VAL A 25 -16.14 1.91 -9.45
N GLN A 26 -16.42 2.68 -10.51
CA GLN A 26 -15.83 4.00 -10.68
C GLN A 26 -16.59 4.98 -9.78
N ALA A 27 -16.08 5.25 -8.59
CA ALA A 27 -16.62 6.32 -7.76
C ALA A 27 -16.18 7.68 -8.32
N THR A 28 -17.05 8.28 -9.13
CA THR A 28 -16.88 9.67 -9.58
C THR A 28 -17.52 10.59 -8.55
N ILE A 29 -16.71 11.32 -7.79
CA ILE A 29 -17.20 12.37 -6.88
C ILE A 29 -17.47 13.61 -7.71
N PRO A 30 -18.71 14.19 -7.70
CA PRO A 30 -19.04 15.39 -8.45
C PRO A 30 -18.10 16.55 -8.08
N GLY A 31 -17.50 17.20 -9.09
CA GLY A 31 -16.61 18.35 -8.91
C GLY A 31 -15.12 18.00 -8.71
N SER A 32 -14.71 16.74 -8.82
CA SER A 32 -13.32 16.30 -8.76
C SER A 32 -12.84 15.82 -10.13
N ASP A 33 -11.69 16.34 -10.54
CA ASP A 33 -10.95 15.92 -11.74
C ASP A 33 -10.16 14.60 -11.54
N ILE A 34 -10.40 13.90 -10.41
CA ILE A 34 -9.71 12.64 -10.03
C ILE A 34 -10.74 11.52 -9.86
N THR A 35 -10.55 10.42 -10.58
CA THR A 35 -11.26 9.16 -10.41
C THR A 35 -10.36 8.14 -9.72
N VAL A 36 -10.95 7.29 -8.85
CA VAL A 36 -10.26 6.15 -8.22
C VAL A 36 -10.98 4.87 -8.64
N GLY A 37 -10.23 3.88 -9.05
CA GLY A 37 -10.76 2.57 -9.45
C GLY A 37 -9.66 1.52 -9.43
N HIS A 38 -10.01 0.26 -9.66
CA HIS A 38 -9.03 -0.83 -9.72
C HIS A 38 -7.96 -0.53 -10.78
N ALA A 39 -6.72 -0.86 -10.45
CA ALA A 39 -5.62 -0.74 -11.39
C ALA A 39 -5.76 -1.81 -12.48
N LEU A 40 -5.44 -1.44 -13.71
CA LEU A 40 -5.40 -2.36 -14.85
C LEU A 40 -4.01 -2.99 -14.95
N THR A 41 -3.93 -4.25 -15.36
CA THR A 41 -2.63 -4.92 -15.57
C THR A 41 -1.75 -4.19 -16.61
N SER A 42 -2.39 -3.51 -17.58
CA SER A 42 -1.69 -2.64 -18.54
C SER A 42 -1.05 -1.40 -17.92
N GLU A 43 -1.35 -1.09 -16.66
CA GLU A 43 -0.78 0.03 -15.92
C GLU A 43 0.42 -0.40 -15.05
N ALA A 44 0.83 -1.67 -15.08
CA ALA A 44 1.92 -2.19 -14.23
C ALA A 44 3.21 -1.37 -14.37
N ALA A 45 3.61 -1.00 -15.58
CA ALA A 45 4.81 -0.19 -15.84
C ALA A 45 4.75 1.20 -15.17
N ILE A 46 3.62 1.91 -15.27
CA ILE A 46 3.47 3.23 -14.65
C ILE A 46 3.34 3.13 -13.13
N ILE A 47 2.69 2.09 -12.61
CA ILE A 47 2.59 1.80 -11.18
C ILE A 47 3.98 1.51 -10.60
N ALA A 48 4.77 0.67 -11.27
CA ALA A 48 6.15 0.39 -10.91
C ALA A 48 6.98 1.68 -10.84
N LYS A 49 6.86 2.52 -11.87
CA LYS A 49 7.57 3.81 -11.91
C LYS A 49 7.16 4.73 -10.76
N ILE A 50 5.87 4.92 -10.51
CA ILE A 50 5.40 5.77 -9.40
C ILE A 50 5.90 5.22 -8.06
N GLY A 51 5.88 3.90 -7.87
CA GLY A 51 6.40 3.24 -6.68
C GLY A 51 7.89 3.52 -6.49
N ALA A 52 8.71 3.25 -7.51
CA ALA A 52 10.15 3.47 -7.47
C ALA A 52 10.52 4.94 -7.22
N ASP A 53 9.92 5.86 -7.98
CA ASP A 53 10.17 7.30 -7.84
C ASP A 53 9.81 7.82 -6.44
N THR A 54 8.64 7.40 -5.92
CA THR A 54 8.16 7.84 -4.60
C THR A 54 9.01 7.24 -3.48
N PHE A 55 9.35 5.95 -3.58
CA PHE A 55 10.24 5.30 -2.61
C PHE A 55 11.61 5.97 -2.58
N THR A 56 12.23 6.17 -3.75
CA THR A 56 13.53 6.85 -3.87
C THR A 56 13.49 8.26 -3.28
N ALA A 57 12.45 9.03 -3.58
CA ALA A 57 12.31 10.40 -3.07
C ALA A 57 12.10 10.45 -1.54
N THR A 58 11.48 9.41 -0.97
CA THR A 58 11.15 9.36 0.46
C THR A 58 12.25 8.73 1.30
N PHE A 59 12.88 7.65 0.82
CA PHE A 59 13.77 6.79 1.58
C PHE A 59 15.20 6.72 1.00
N GLY A 60 15.42 7.10 -0.26
CA GLY A 60 16.69 6.90 -0.96
C GLY A 60 17.89 7.57 -0.28
N PHE A 61 17.69 8.63 0.51
CA PHE A 61 18.77 9.29 1.26
C PHE A 61 19.16 8.55 2.55
N SER A 62 18.36 7.60 3.01
CA SER A 62 18.54 6.87 4.28
C SER A 62 19.14 5.47 4.11
N VAL A 63 19.31 5.00 2.88
CA VAL A 63 19.86 3.69 2.53
C VAL A 63 21.06 3.84 1.59
N SER A 64 21.92 2.82 1.49
CA SER A 64 23.01 2.82 0.52
C SER A 64 22.47 2.76 -0.92
N ALA A 65 23.22 3.28 -1.89
CA ALA A 65 22.80 3.22 -3.29
C ALA A 65 22.62 1.78 -3.78
N GLU A 66 23.48 0.85 -3.33
CA GLU A 66 23.43 -0.57 -3.67
C GLU A 66 22.16 -1.23 -3.09
N ASP A 67 21.85 -0.99 -1.82
CA ASP A 67 20.66 -1.52 -1.16
C ASP A 67 19.38 -0.94 -1.82
N LEU A 68 19.39 0.35 -2.18
CA LEU A 68 18.30 1.00 -2.88
C LEU A 68 18.05 0.34 -4.24
N ASP A 69 19.10 0.19 -5.06
CA ASP A 69 18.98 -0.40 -6.40
C ASP A 69 18.44 -1.84 -6.34
N MET A 70 18.93 -2.65 -5.38
CA MET A 70 18.43 -4.01 -5.17
C MET A 70 16.94 -3.99 -4.77
N PHE A 71 16.58 -3.17 -3.78
CA PHE A 71 15.20 -3.07 -3.32
C PHE A 71 14.24 -2.62 -4.43
N LEU A 72 14.64 -1.62 -5.24
CA LEU A 72 13.84 -1.15 -6.37
C LEU A 72 13.66 -2.23 -7.43
N ALA A 73 14.71 -2.98 -7.75
CA ALA A 73 14.64 -4.07 -8.72
C ALA A 73 13.74 -5.23 -8.23
N GLU A 74 13.80 -5.56 -6.95
CA GLU A 74 12.99 -6.64 -6.36
C GLU A 74 11.53 -6.23 -6.13
N THR A 75 11.27 -4.97 -5.79
CA THR A 75 9.93 -4.52 -5.37
C THR A 75 9.17 -3.82 -6.50
N TYR A 76 9.88 -3.01 -7.32
CA TYR A 76 9.26 -2.12 -8.30
C TYR A 76 9.68 -2.39 -9.74
N SER A 77 10.21 -3.60 -10.07
CA SER A 77 10.25 -4.02 -11.47
C SER A 77 8.83 -4.19 -12.00
N GLU A 78 8.60 -3.91 -13.28
CA GLU A 78 7.28 -4.09 -13.91
C GLU A 78 6.78 -5.54 -13.73
N THR A 79 7.68 -6.53 -13.85
CA THR A 79 7.36 -7.94 -13.68
C THR A 79 6.84 -8.25 -12.28
N ASN A 80 7.50 -7.73 -11.24
CA ASN A 80 7.10 -8.00 -9.85
C ASN A 80 5.83 -7.23 -9.46
N VAL A 81 5.66 -6.01 -9.97
CA VAL A 81 4.42 -5.25 -9.81
C VAL A 81 3.24 -5.96 -10.50
N LEU A 82 3.47 -6.49 -11.70
CA LEU A 82 2.45 -7.28 -12.40
C LEU A 82 2.10 -8.56 -11.64
N ALA A 83 3.10 -9.25 -11.06
CA ALA A 83 2.88 -10.42 -10.22
C ALA A 83 2.04 -10.08 -8.98
N ASP A 84 2.37 -8.97 -8.27
CA ASP A 84 1.55 -8.47 -7.15
C ASP A 84 0.10 -8.19 -7.59
N MET A 85 -0.10 -7.57 -8.76
CA MET A 85 -1.44 -7.25 -9.26
C MET A 85 -2.25 -8.50 -9.66
N GLN A 86 -1.60 -9.63 -9.89
CA GLN A 86 -2.21 -10.93 -10.21
C GLN A 86 -2.38 -11.81 -8.97
N ASP A 87 -1.78 -11.45 -7.83
CA ASP A 87 -1.95 -12.17 -6.57
C ASP A 87 -3.37 -11.95 -6.03
N PRO A 88 -4.18 -13.01 -5.79
CA PRO A 88 -5.53 -12.89 -5.24
C PRO A 88 -5.57 -12.26 -3.85
N ALA A 89 -4.48 -12.30 -3.08
CA ALA A 89 -4.38 -11.64 -1.79
C ALA A 89 -4.18 -10.13 -1.92
N VAL A 90 -3.75 -9.63 -3.07
CA VAL A 90 -3.41 -8.22 -3.31
C VAL A 90 -4.43 -7.58 -4.26
N GLN A 91 -4.95 -6.43 -3.89
CA GLN A 91 -5.78 -5.62 -4.78
C GLN A 91 -5.22 -4.22 -4.86
N THR A 92 -5.00 -3.74 -6.09
CA THR A 92 -4.41 -2.43 -6.34
C THR A 92 -5.46 -1.47 -6.90
N TRP A 93 -5.52 -0.26 -6.34
CA TRP A 93 -6.29 0.88 -6.87
C TRP A 93 -5.36 1.91 -7.47
N ALA A 94 -5.82 2.56 -8.51
CA ALA A 94 -5.15 3.70 -9.13
C ALA A 94 -6.05 4.93 -9.12
N ALA A 95 -5.46 6.08 -8.83
CA ALA A 95 -6.09 7.39 -9.00
C ALA A 95 -5.67 7.97 -10.35
N ARG A 96 -6.65 8.41 -11.15
CA ARG A 96 -6.44 8.92 -12.52
C ARG A 96 -7.04 10.31 -12.65
N ASP A 97 -6.40 11.15 -13.45
CA ASP A 97 -6.98 12.42 -13.88
C ASP A 97 -7.98 12.23 -15.05
N THR A 98 -8.55 13.34 -15.52
CA THR A 98 -9.53 13.33 -16.60
C THR A 98 -8.96 12.86 -17.96
N SER A 99 -7.64 12.84 -18.12
CA SER A 99 -6.99 12.30 -19.31
C SER A 99 -6.73 10.78 -19.22
N GLY A 100 -6.99 10.19 -18.04
CA GLY A 100 -6.67 8.79 -17.74
C GLY A 100 -5.24 8.57 -17.22
N LYS A 101 -4.45 9.64 -17.02
CA LYS A 101 -3.11 9.53 -16.46
C LYS A 101 -3.18 9.06 -15.01
N VAL A 102 -2.44 7.99 -14.67
CA VAL A 102 -2.27 7.52 -13.28
C VAL A 102 -1.43 8.52 -12.50
N LEU A 103 -1.95 8.97 -11.35
CA LEU A 103 -1.33 9.96 -10.46
C LEU A 103 -0.95 9.38 -9.10
N GLY A 104 -1.43 8.18 -8.78
CA GLY A 104 -1.14 7.52 -7.51
C GLY A 104 -1.80 6.17 -7.42
N LEU A 105 -1.38 5.41 -6.43
CA LEU A 105 -1.84 4.04 -6.20
C LEU A 105 -1.91 3.72 -4.70
N VAL A 106 -2.64 2.64 -4.38
CA VAL A 106 -2.67 2.02 -3.06
C VAL A 106 -3.00 0.54 -3.22
N GLN A 107 -2.55 -0.29 -2.27
CA GLN A 107 -2.88 -1.71 -2.22
C GLN A 107 -3.66 -2.04 -0.95
N LEU A 108 -4.62 -2.96 -1.07
CA LEU A 108 -5.21 -3.75 0.01
C LEU A 108 -4.58 -5.13 -0.04
N VAL A 109 -4.05 -5.59 1.09
CA VAL A 109 -3.45 -6.92 1.19
C VAL A 109 -4.16 -7.71 2.29
N ARG A 110 -4.51 -8.94 1.97
CA ARG A 110 -5.26 -9.88 2.81
C ARG A 110 -4.34 -10.91 3.44
N GLY A 111 -4.75 -11.47 4.57
CA GLY A 111 -4.04 -12.59 5.20
C GLY A 111 -2.79 -12.21 5.98
N LEU A 112 -2.53 -10.92 6.19
CA LEU A 112 -1.42 -10.43 6.98
C LEU A 112 -1.91 -9.63 8.19
N SER A 113 -1.17 -9.72 9.30
CA SER A 113 -1.43 -8.95 10.51
C SER A 113 -0.14 -8.77 11.31
N GLU A 114 -0.05 -7.64 12.01
CA GLU A 114 0.99 -7.42 13.01
C GLU A 114 0.48 -7.76 14.42
N PRO A 115 1.31 -8.35 15.28
CA PRO A 115 0.89 -8.79 16.62
C PRO A 115 0.33 -7.68 17.52
N CYS A 116 0.71 -6.43 17.27
CA CYS A 116 0.24 -5.28 18.03
C CYS A 116 -1.12 -4.73 17.56
N VAL A 117 -1.62 -5.18 16.40
CA VAL A 117 -2.93 -4.76 15.89
C VAL A 117 -4.05 -5.41 16.72
N PRO A 118 -5.01 -4.64 17.25
CA PRO A 118 -6.03 -5.18 18.15
C PRO A 118 -7.07 -6.03 17.41
N GLY A 119 -7.57 -7.07 18.08
CA GLY A 119 -8.64 -7.91 17.58
C GLY A 119 -8.16 -9.27 17.07
N ASP A 120 -9.02 -9.93 16.30
CA ASP A 120 -8.72 -11.23 15.69
C ASP A 120 -7.91 -11.01 14.39
N PRO A 121 -6.66 -11.53 14.30
CA PRO A 121 -5.80 -11.39 13.12
C PRO A 121 -6.46 -11.82 11.81
N THR A 122 -7.39 -12.78 11.85
CA THR A 122 -8.11 -13.25 10.65
C THR A 122 -9.08 -12.22 10.07
N THR A 123 -9.39 -11.18 10.85
CA THR A 123 -10.26 -10.07 10.45
C THR A 123 -9.49 -8.80 10.07
N HIS A 124 -8.17 -8.90 9.91
CA HIS A 124 -7.30 -7.78 9.57
C HIS A 124 -6.97 -7.76 8.08
N ALA A 125 -6.85 -6.55 7.53
CA ALA A 125 -6.29 -6.31 6.20
C ALA A 125 -5.25 -5.20 6.30
N GLU A 126 -4.26 -5.22 5.40
CA GLU A 126 -3.20 -4.21 5.32
C GLU A 126 -3.48 -3.22 4.20
N LEU A 127 -3.33 -1.93 4.49
CA LEU A 127 -3.17 -0.88 3.50
C LEU A 127 -1.67 -0.73 3.22
N ARG A 128 -1.26 -1.07 2.00
CA ARG A 128 0.14 -1.07 1.58
C ARG A 128 0.37 -0.12 0.41
N ARG A 129 1.58 0.43 0.30
CA ARG A 129 2.06 1.18 -0.86
C ARG A 129 1.14 2.33 -1.30
N LEU A 130 0.76 3.19 -0.35
CA LEU A 130 0.09 4.45 -0.70
C LEU A 130 1.09 5.44 -1.29
N TYR A 131 1.08 5.59 -2.59
CA TYR A 131 1.96 6.51 -3.33
C TYR A 131 1.17 7.47 -4.19
N VAL A 132 1.62 8.71 -4.23
CA VAL A 132 1.05 9.77 -5.09
C VAL A 132 2.20 10.52 -5.72
N GLU A 133 2.14 10.74 -7.05
CA GLU A 133 3.12 11.58 -7.75
C GLU A 133 3.31 12.91 -7.02
N THR A 134 4.55 13.34 -6.83
CA THR A 134 4.87 14.57 -6.08
C THR A 134 4.21 15.81 -6.67
N THR A 135 4.09 15.86 -8.01
CA THR A 135 3.42 16.93 -8.75
C THR A 135 1.91 16.98 -8.53
N ALA A 136 1.33 15.90 -8.00
CA ALA A 136 -0.10 15.78 -7.73
C ALA A 136 -0.45 15.88 -6.24
N HIS A 137 0.54 16.18 -5.38
CA HIS A 137 0.29 16.39 -3.95
C HIS A 137 -0.65 17.58 -3.69
N GLY A 138 -1.36 17.55 -2.55
CA GLY A 138 -2.29 18.62 -2.15
C GLY A 138 -3.67 18.54 -2.80
N ARG A 139 -3.91 17.63 -3.74
CA ARG A 139 -5.19 17.44 -4.45
C ARG A 139 -6.14 16.44 -3.77
N GLY A 140 -5.82 15.98 -2.56
CA GLY A 140 -6.64 15.02 -1.81
C GLY A 140 -6.60 13.58 -2.33
N ILE A 141 -5.71 13.26 -3.27
CA ILE A 141 -5.62 11.92 -3.91
C ILE A 141 -5.38 10.82 -2.88
N GLY A 142 -4.44 11.01 -1.96
CA GLY A 142 -4.15 10.01 -0.92
C GLY A 142 -5.37 9.68 -0.06
N SER A 143 -6.16 10.70 0.34
CA SER A 143 -7.39 10.46 1.12
C SER A 143 -8.45 9.71 0.32
N LYS A 144 -8.57 9.96 -1.00
CA LYS A 144 -9.50 9.23 -1.87
C LYS A 144 -9.09 7.77 -2.05
N LEU A 145 -7.80 7.52 -2.23
CA LEU A 145 -7.26 6.16 -2.33
C LEU A 145 -7.49 5.38 -1.03
N ILE A 146 -7.21 5.99 0.14
CA ILE A 146 -7.47 5.38 1.45
C ILE A 146 -8.96 5.05 1.60
N ALA A 147 -9.85 5.99 1.25
CA ALA A 147 -11.29 5.78 1.35
C ALA A 147 -11.78 4.59 0.51
N ALA A 148 -11.25 4.41 -0.71
CA ALA A 148 -11.58 3.27 -1.56
C ALA A 148 -11.16 1.93 -0.94
N VAL A 149 -9.96 1.87 -0.35
CA VAL A 149 -9.47 0.67 0.35
C VAL A 149 -10.28 0.39 1.61
N GLU A 150 -10.61 1.42 2.39
CA GLU A 150 -11.47 1.27 3.59
C GLU A 150 -12.87 0.75 3.23
N GLU A 151 -13.45 1.26 2.14
CA GLU A 151 -14.76 0.79 1.65
C GLU A 151 -14.72 -0.67 1.22
N GLN A 152 -13.70 -1.06 0.47
CA GLN A 152 -13.49 -2.44 0.05
C GLN A 152 -13.27 -3.37 1.26
N ALA A 153 -12.42 -2.99 2.19
CA ALA A 153 -12.15 -3.79 3.39
C ALA A 153 -13.42 -3.99 4.23
N ARG A 154 -14.27 -2.95 4.36
CA ARG A 154 -15.60 -3.10 5.02
C ARG A 154 -16.52 -4.04 4.27
N ALA A 155 -16.58 -3.93 2.95
CA ALA A 155 -17.42 -4.78 2.10
C ALA A 155 -17.01 -6.26 2.21
N GLU A 156 -15.74 -6.55 2.42
CA GLU A 156 -15.22 -7.90 2.65
C GLU A 156 -15.35 -8.37 4.11
N GLY A 157 -15.81 -7.50 5.00
CA GLY A 157 -16.08 -7.86 6.41
C GLY A 157 -14.87 -7.75 7.34
N PHE A 158 -13.75 -7.19 6.88
CA PHE A 158 -12.61 -6.89 7.75
C PHE A 158 -13.02 -5.93 8.88
N LYS A 159 -12.39 -6.08 10.03
CA LYS A 159 -12.67 -5.28 11.24
C LYS A 159 -11.57 -4.27 11.53
N GLN A 160 -10.36 -4.54 11.07
CA GLN A 160 -9.21 -3.66 11.21
C GLN A 160 -8.54 -3.46 9.85
N LEU A 161 -8.23 -2.21 9.54
CA LEU A 161 -7.31 -1.86 8.45
C LEU A 161 -6.04 -1.28 9.08
N TRP A 162 -4.91 -1.94 8.87
CA TRP A 162 -3.63 -1.53 9.44
C TRP A 162 -2.62 -1.17 8.35
N LEU A 163 -1.58 -0.47 8.72
CA LEU A 163 -0.50 -0.06 7.84
C LEU A 163 0.78 0.16 8.64
N THR A 164 1.91 0.22 7.95
CA THR A 164 3.15 0.77 8.49
C THR A 164 3.46 2.12 7.89
N VAL A 165 4.09 2.99 8.66
CA VAL A 165 4.60 4.28 8.21
C VAL A 165 5.93 4.58 8.88
N TRP A 166 6.92 4.96 8.08
CA TRP A 166 8.24 5.32 8.57
C TRP A 166 8.18 6.44 9.63
N GLU A 167 8.87 6.24 10.77
CA GLU A 167 8.87 7.20 11.90
C GLU A 167 9.31 8.62 11.48
N HIS A 168 10.15 8.72 10.44
CA HIS A 168 10.60 9.99 9.89
C HIS A 168 9.73 10.53 8.74
N ASN A 169 8.52 9.98 8.53
CA ASN A 169 7.53 10.50 7.60
C ASN A 169 6.32 11.15 8.31
N PRO A 170 6.51 12.25 9.06
CA PRO A 170 5.43 12.89 9.85
C PRO A 170 4.30 13.45 8.97
N LYS A 171 4.55 13.65 7.67
CA LYS A 171 3.51 14.11 6.74
C LYS A 171 2.48 13.02 6.48
N ALA A 172 2.94 11.80 6.20
CA ALA A 172 2.07 10.64 5.99
C ALA A 172 1.37 10.25 7.31
N GLU A 173 2.10 10.17 8.40
CA GLU A 173 1.54 9.86 9.72
C GLU A 173 0.40 10.81 10.09
N ARG A 174 0.58 12.14 9.94
CA ARG A 174 -0.49 13.13 10.19
C ARG A 174 -1.71 12.91 9.29
N LEU A 175 -1.55 12.43 8.05
CA LEU A 175 -2.68 12.07 7.19
C LEU A 175 -3.48 10.92 7.80
N TYR A 176 -2.82 9.84 8.18
CA TYR A 176 -3.48 8.67 8.77
C TYR A 176 -4.16 9.00 10.09
N LEU A 177 -3.48 9.74 10.99
CA LEU A 177 -4.07 10.16 12.27
C LEU A 177 -5.35 11.00 12.08
N ARG A 178 -5.37 11.94 11.10
CA ARG A 178 -6.58 12.69 10.76
C ARG A 178 -7.72 11.84 10.21
N LEU A 179 -7.40 10.70 9.57
CA LEU A 179 -8.37 9.75 9.06
C LEU A 179 -8.82 8.73 10.11
N GLY A 180 -8.36 8.87 11.36
CA GLY A 180 -8.79 8.08 12.50
C GLY A 180 -7.92 6.85 12.79
N TYR A 181 -6.81 6.66 12.09
CA TYR A 181 -5.82 5.65 12.45
C TYR A 181 -5.14 6.02 13.76
N ARG A 182 -4.69 5.02 14.51
CA ARG A 182 -3.95 5.17 15.77
C ARG A 182 -2.73 4.27 15.76
N LYS A 183 -1.64 4.71 16.40
CA LYS A 183 -0.43 3.91 16.58
C LYS A 183 -0.68 2.84 17.65
N TYR A 184 -0.24 1.61 17.35
CA TYR A 184 -0.34 0.46 18.25
C TYR A 184 1.02 -0.17 18.56
N GLY A 185 2.03 0.06 17.75
CA GLY A 185 3.38 -0.49 17.95
C GLY A 185 4.36 0.03 16.93
N ASP A 186 5.52 -0.62 16.94
CA ASP A 186 6.63 -0.36 16.04
C ASP A 186 7.09 -1.68 15.43
N VAL A 187 7.61 -1.65 14.19
CA VAL A 187 8.17 -2.79 13.48
C VAL A 187 9.42 -2.36 12.74
N ASP A 188 10.38 -3.26 12.63
CA ASP A 188 11.58 -3.00 11.84
C ASP A 188 11.29 -3.17 10.35
N PHE A 189 11.67 -2.16 9.55
CA PHE A 189 11.69 -2.23 8.09
C PHE A 189 13.14 -2.34 7.63
N ILE A 190 13.45 -3.43 6.94
CA ILE A 190 14.83 -3.76 6.54
C ILE A 190 14.99 -3.57 5.03
N THR A 191 15.96 -2.73 4.63
CA THR A 191 16.37 -2.57 3.23
C THR A 191 17.87 -2.87 3.14
N GLY A 192 18.21 -4.04 2.64
CA GLY A 192 19.58 -4.52 2.61
C GLY A 192 20.17 -4.61 4.03
N THR A 193 21.18 -3.79 4.32
CA THR A 193 21.82 -3.69 5.64
C THR A 193 21.20 -2.59 6.52
N CYS A 194 20.31 -1.76 6.01
CA CYS A 194 19.68 -0.67 6.73
C CYS A 194 18.43 -1.17 7.47
N VAL A 195 18.38 -0.92 8.78
CA VAL A 195 17.21 -1.19 9.62
C VAL A 195 16.60 0.16 9.99
N GLN A 196 15.32 0.32 9.70
CA GLN A 196 14.53 1.51 10.03
C GLN A 196 13.33 1.10 10.88
N THR A 197 12.77 2.04 11.64
CA THR A 197 11.57 1.79 12.44
C THR A 197 10.35 2.36 11.72
N ASP A 198 9.36 1.51 11.52
CA ASP A 198 8.04 1.91 11.07
C ASP A 198 7.03 1.87 12.23
N HIS A 199 6.20 2.90 12.33
CA HIS A 199 5.05 2.88 13.23
C HIS A 199 3.94 2.02 12.63
N VAL A 200 3.41 1.08 13.42
CA VAL A 200 2.21 0.31 13.05
C VAL A 200 0.98 1.09 13.46
N LEU A 201 0.19 1.52 12.49
CA LEU A 201 -1.08 2.21 12.71
C LEU A 201 -2.24 1.32 12.30
N SER A 202 -3.35 1.40 13.02
CA SER A 202 -4.59 0.69 12.67
C SER A 202 -5.83 1.53 12.93
N LYS A 203 -6.91 1.19 12.21
CA LYS A 203 -8.23 1.79 12.33
C LYS A 203 -9.29 0.70 12.32
N ALA A 204 -10.21 0.74 13.28
CA ALA A 204 -11.43 -0.07 13.23
C ALA A 204 -12.33 0.40 12.08
N LEU A 205 -12.88 -0.55 11.31
CA LEU A 205 -13.68 -0.31 10.11
C LEU A 205 -15.19 -0.32 10.42
#